data_e684658e9c76a107c3f6f4f37ab4b2c3
#
_entry.id   e684658e9c76a107c3f6f4f37ab4b2c3
#
_cell.length_a   1.000
_cell.length_b   1.000
_cell.length_c   1.000
_cell.angle_alpha   90.00
_cell.angle_beta   90.00
_cell.angle_gamma   90.00
#
_symmetry.space_group_name_H-M   'P 1'
#
loop_
_entity.id
_entity.type
_entity.pdbx_description
1 polymer ?
#
loop_
_entity_poly.entity_id
_entity_poly.type
_entity_poly.pdbx_seq_one_letter_code
_entity_poly.pdbx_strand_id
1 'polypeptide(L)'
;MPSTTGELVTERFDYDGGRRVSAYVPAEPPETVVFAGDGQLLPAWGVDLEALDLPPTLIIGTHRPADETLRLHEYSPTFDPQRFATHEQFFVEDVREWTASRFGVTLPRHRTAVMGVSAGGELALALGLRHPDVYGVIFCASPGAGYRPPEPLPPSLPRTYLLAGTHEPFFHDNATRWATAFRDAGADVVMAERAGGHGDPFWRQELPLMLKWAFGRRTTT
;
A
#
# COMPACT_ATOMS: atom_id res chain seq x y z
N MET A 1 -6.59 9.65 -30.59
CA MET A 1 -5.49 8.74 -30.26
C MET A 1 -5.59 8.46 -28.78
N PRO A 2 -5.61 7.21 -28.31
CA PRO A 2 -5.47 6.96 -26.87
C PRO A 2 -4.16 7.61 -26.40
N SER A 3 -4.16 8.13 -25.19
CA SER A 3 -2.93 8.64 -24.55
C SER A 3 -1.91 7.51 -24.48
N THR A 4 -0.66 7.78 -24.80
CA THR A 4 0.46 6.83 -24.67
C THR A 4 1.06 6.84 -23.26
N THR A 5 0.51 7.67 -22.37
CA THR A 5 0.93 7.83 -20.97
C THR A 5 -0.27 7.75 -20.06
N GLY A 6 -0.09 7.17 -18.88
CA GLY A 6 -1.11 7.14 -17.84
C GLY A 6 -1.52 8.53 -17.38
N GLU A 7 -2.62 8.61 -16.65
CA GLU A 7 -3.18 9.86 -16.14
C GLU A 7 -3.39 9.82 -14.63
N LEU A 8 -3.28 10.98 -13.98
CA LEU A 8 -3.61 11.16 -12.58
C LEU A 8 -5.01 11.79 -12.46
N VAL A 9 -5.93 11.07 -11.82
CA VAL A 9 -7.31 11.48 -11.58
C VAL A 9 -7.50 11.70 -10.08
N THR A 10 -8.30 12.70 -9.70
CA THR A 10 -8.65 12.93 -8.29
C THR A 10 -10.14 13.18 -8.16
N GLU A 11 -10.78 12.52 -7.20
CA GLU A 11 -12.18 12.69 -6.86
C GLU A 11 -12.38 13.02 -5.40
N ARG A 12 -13.52 13.63 -5.07
CA ARG A 12 -13.89 14.01 -3.70
C ARG A 12 -15.06 13.18 -3.23
N PHE A 13 -14.89 12.55 -2.08
CA PHE A 13 -15.89 11.72 -1.41
C PHE A 13 -16.55 12.48 -0.28
N ASP A 14 -17.81 12.16 0.00
CA ASP A 14 -18.53 12.62 1.20
C ASP A 14 -18.13 11.75 2.41
N TYR A 15 -16.86 11.91 2.80
CA TYR A 15 -16.25 11.28 3.96
C TYR A 15 -15.43 12.31 4.72
N ASP A 16 -15.61 12.39 6.04
CA ASP A 16 -14.84 13.26 6.97
C ASP A 16 -14.72 14.72 6.47
N GLY A 17 -15.85 15.33 6.07
CA GLY A 17 -15.91 16.69 5.54
C GLY A 17 -15.39 16.87 4.11
N GLY A 18 -15.17 15.78 3.39
CA GLY A 18 -14.77 15.76 1.99
C GLY A 18 -13.35 15.26 1.76
N ARG A 19 -13.18 13.95 1.77
CA ARG A 19 -11.89 13.30 1.51
C ARG A 19 -11.60 13.20 0.00
N ARG A 20 -10.38 13.51 -0.39
CA ARG A 20 -9.92 13.25 -1.76
C ARG A 20 -9.34 11.85 -1.89
N VAL A 21 -9.58 11.25 -3.05
CA VAL A 21 -8.93 10.01 -3.48
C VAL A 21 -8.32 10.27 -4.84
N SER A 22 -7.04 9.96 -5.00
CA SER A 22 -6.35 10.07 -6.28
C SER A 22 -6.07 8.69 -6.86
N ALA A 23 -6.14 8.59 -8.18
CA ALA A 23 -5.80 7.39 -8.92
C ALA A 23 -4.79 7.71 -10.02
N TYR A 24 -3.73 6.92 -10.10
CA TYR A 24 -2.93 6.82 -11.31
C TYR A 24 -3.49 5.70 -12.17
N VAL A 25 -3.97 6.05 -13.35
CA VAL A 25 -4.56 5.14 -14.32
C VAL A 25 -3.53 4.88 -15.40
N PRO A 26 -3.01 3.65 -15.56
CA PRO A 26 -2.03 3.35 -16.61
C PRO A 26 -2.64 3.48 -18.00
N ALA A 27 -1.80 3.68 -19.03
CA ALA A 27 -2.23 3.80 -20.42
C ALA A 27 -2.87 2.51 -20.96
N GLU A 28 -2.42 1.36 -20.48
CA GLU A 28 -2.98 0.05 -20.82
C GLU A 28 -3.98 -0.43 -19.77
N PRO A 29 -4.90 -1.36 -20.11
CA PRO A 29 -5.83 -1.91 -19.14
C PRO A 29 -5.12 -2.49 -17.92
N PRO A 30 -5.51 -2.12 -16.69
CA PRO A 30 -4.84 -2.56 -15.48
C PRO A 30 -4.88 -4.08 -15.29
N GLU A 31 -3.73 -4.70 -15.07
CA GLU A 31 -3.59 -6.10 -14.69
C GLU A 31 -3.39 -6.28 -13.19
N THR A 32 -3.03 -5.21 -12.48
CA THR A 32 -2.84 -5.19 -11.03
C THR A 32 -3.37 -3.88 -10.44
N VAL A 33 -3.73 -3.92 -9.15
CA VAL A 33 -4.15 -2.73 -8.43
C VAL A 33 -3.42 -2.62 -7.09
N VAL A 34 -3.01 -1.41 -6.76
CA VAL A 34 -2.38 -1.06 -5.48
C VAL A 34 -3.24 -0.01 -4.80
N PHE A 35 -3.79 -0.34 -3.64
CA PHE A 35 -4.47 0.62 -2.78
C PHE A 35 -3.49 1.19 -1.76
N ALA A 36 -3.54 2.49 -1.48
CA ALA A 36 -2.57 3.14 -0.61
C ALA A 36 -3.19 4.25 0.26
N GLY A 37 -2.62 4.49 1.43
CA GLY A 37 -2.76 5.77 2.11
C GLY A 37 -1.94 6.87 1.41
N ASP A 38 -1.91 8.07 1.99
CA ASP A 38 -1.12 9.20 1.47
C ASP A 38 -1.32 9.47 -0.03
N GLY A 39 -2.61 9.46 -0.46
CA GLY A 39 -3.03 9.59 -1.86
C GLY A 39 -2.61 10.87 -2.57
N GLN A 40 -2.17 11.89 -1.84
CA GLN A 40 -1.54 13.07 -2.41
C GLN A 40 -0.10 12.80 -2.91
N LEU A 41 0.48 11.64 -2.59
CA LEU A 41 1.86 11.27 -2.88
C LEU A 41 1.96 10.01 -3.75
N LEU A 42 1.45 8.89 -3.25
CA LEU A 42 1.76 7.56 -3.79
C LEU A 42 1.23 7.31 -5.22
N PRO A 43 0.01 7.73 -5.60
CA PRO A 43 -0.45 7.53 -6.98
C PRO A 43 0.44 8.16 -8.03
N ALA A 44 1.04 9.33 -7.73
CA ALA A 44 1.94 10.01 -8.67
C ALA A 44 3.23 9.21 -8.99
N TRP A 45 3.58 8.20 -8.20
CA TRP A 45 4.71 7.32 -8.50
C TRP A 45 4.42 6.37 -9.68
N GLY A 46 3.15 6.21 -10.04
CA GLY A 46 2.75 5.39 -11.18
C GLY A 46 3.37 5.81 -12.52
N VAL A 47 3.70 7.09 -12.66
CA VAL A 47 4.35 7.60 -13.88
C VAL A 47 5.70 6.92 -14.16
N ASP A 48 6.42 6.49 -13.13
CA ASP A 48 7.71 5.84 -13.29
C ASP A 48 7.60 4.39 -13.78
N LEU A 49 6.39 3.83 -13.77
CA LEU A 49 6.14 2.43 -14.17
C LEU A 49 5.96 2.26 -15.67
N GLU A 50 5.54 3.31 -16.38
CA GLU A 50 5.15 3.25 -17.81
C GLU A 50 6.27 2.77 -18.76
N ALA A 51 7.52 3.06 -18.42
CA ALA A 51 8.67 2.68 -19.24
C ALA A 51 9.27 1.31 -18.86
N LEU A 52 8.65 0.61 -17.89
CA LEU A 52 9.19 -0.62 -17.34
C LEU A 52 8.39 -1.83 -17.82
N ASP A 53 9.08 -2.96 -17.96
CA ASP A 53 8.44 -4.26 -18.25
C ASP A 53 7.77 -4.82 -16.98
N LEU A 54 6.63 -4.19 -16.62
CA LEU A 54 5.81 -4.52 -15.47
C LEU A 54 4.34 -4.61 -15.89
N PRO A 55 3.51 -5.40 -15.20
CA PRO A 55 2.08 -5.38 -15.44
C PRO A 55 1.50 -3.97 -15.26
N PRO A 56 0.64 -3.48 -16.17
CA PRO A 56 -0.04 -2.21 -16.02
C PRO A 56 -0.75 -2.13 -14.68
N THR A 57 -0.38 -1.13 -13.87
CA THR A 57 -0.78 -1.04 -12.46
C THR A 57 -1.61 0.20 -12.20
N LEU A 58 -2.86 0.01 -11.76
CA LEU A 58 -3.71 1.08 -11.22
C LEU A 58 -3.30 1.34 -9.77
N ILE A 59 -2.97 2.59 -9.42
CA ILE A 59 -2.61 2.97 -8.04
C ILE A 59 -3.68 3.91 -7.50
N ILE A 60 -4.38 3.49 -6.45
CA ILE A 60 -5.46 4.24 -5.80
C ILE A 60 -4.97 4.71 -4.43
N GLY A 61 -5.11 5.99 -4.12
CA GLY A 61 -4.67 6.50 -2.82
C GLY A 61 -5.67 7.44 -2.16
N THR A 62 -6.04 7.15 -0.90
CA THR A 62 -6.81 8.07 -0.06
C THR A 62 -5.89 9.16 0.46
N HIS A 63 -6.27 10.44 0.27
CA HIS A 63 -5.51 11.54 0.86
C HIS A 63 -5.60 11.48 2.38
N ARG A 64 -4.50 11.75 3.06
CA ARG A 64 -4.49 11.92 4.51
C ARG A 64 -5.13 13.25 4.93
N PRO A 65 -5.63 13.37 6.16
CA PRO A 65 -5.97 14.68 6.74
C PRO A 65 -4.72 15.56 6.83
N ALA A 66 -4.92 16.88 6.90
CA ALA A 66 -3.81 17.83 7.09
C ALA A 66 -3.21 17.76 8.51
N ASP A 67 -4.00 17.34 9.47
CA ASP A 67 -3.57 17.14 10.86
C ASP A 67 -2.86 15.79 11.00
N GLU A 68 -1.59 15.82 11.43
CA GLU A 68 -0.78 14.59 11.57
C GLU A 68 -1.29 13.69 12.70
N THR A 69 -1.91 14.23 13.75
CA THR A 69 -2.51 13.43 14.82
C THR A 69 -3.69 12.65 14.30
N LEU A 70 -4.56 13.30 13.52
CA LEU A 70 -5.68 12.62 12.87
C LEU A 70 -5.21 11.58 11.86
N ARG A 71 -4.11 11.83 11.14
CA ARG A 71 -3.48 10.84 10.26
C ARG A 71 -3.06 9.59 11.03
N LEU A 72 -2.38 9.76 12.16
CA LEU A 72 -1.97 8.63 13.00
C LEU A 72 -3.19 7.83 13.50
N HIS A 73 -4.26 8.52 13.90
CA HIS A 73 -5.50 7.89 14.35
C HIS A 73 -6.21 7.10 13.24
N GLU A 74 -6.13 7.56 11.99
CA GLU A 74 -6.68 6.84 10.84
C GLU A 74 -5.81 5.68 10.37
N TYR A 75 -4.50 5.74 10.62
CA TYR A 75 -3.53 4.83 10.02
C TYR A 75 -3.08 3.71 10.97
N SER A 76 -3.30 3.87 12.27
CA SER A 76 -2.92 2.87 13.26
C SER A 76 -4.09 2.51 14.17
N PRO A 77 -4.51 1.23 14.21
CA PRO A 77 -5.66 0.79 15.01
C PRO A 77 -5.46 0.92 16.52
N THR A 78 -4.24 1.20 16.98
CA THR A 78 -3.91 1.31 18.40
C THR A 78 -4.02 2.73 18.96
N PHE A 79 -3.92 3.77 18.12
CA PHE A 79 -4.01 5.16 18.58
C PHE A 79 -5.46 5.60 18.79
N ASP A 80 -6.34 5.30 17.83
CA ASP A 80 -7.78 5.55 17.93
C ASP A 80 -8.53 4.43 17.17
N PRO A 81 -8.93 3.34 17.86
CA PRO A 81 -9.60 2.22 17.23
C PRO A 81 -10.88 2.58 16.49
N GLN A 82 -11.63 3.58 17.00
CA GLN A 82 -12.89 4.00 16.40
C GLN A 82 -12.66 4.76 15.10
N ARG A 83 -11.71 5.71 15.10
CA ARG A 83 -11.38 6.48 13.91
C ARG A 83 -10.72 5.61 12.85
N PHE A 84 -9.85 4.70 13.27
CA PHE A 84 -9.27 3.69 12.38
C PHE A 84 -10.36 2.85 11.71
N ALA A 85 -11.32 2.30 12.48
CA ALA A 85 -12.38 1.46 11.94
C ALA A 85 -13.26 2.22 10.92
N THR A 86 -13.54 3.49 11.17
CA THR A 86 -14.29 4.34 10.23
C THR A 86 -13.50 4.58 8.93
N HIS A 87 -12.18 4.82 9.04
CA HIS A 87 -11.31 4.98 7.87
C HIS A 87 -11.12 3.65 7.13
N GLU A 88 -10.97 2.54 7.84
CA GLU A 88 -10.88 1.20 7.28
C GLU A 88 -12.12 0.88 6.44
N GLN A 89 -13.33 1.15 6.96
CA GLN A 89 -14.56 0.93 6.22
C GLN A 89 -14.60 1.76 4.93
N PHE A 90 -14.34 3.06 5.01
CA PHE A 90 -14.25 3.93 3.84
C PHE A 90 -13.25 3.40 2.80
N PHE A 91 -12.09 2.96 3.26
CA PHE A 91 -11.02 2.48 2.39
C PHE A 91 -11.38 1.15 1.70
N VAL A 92 -11.94 0.21 2.45
CA VAL A 92 -12.20 -1.16 1.98
C VAL A 92 -13.54 -1.27 1.23
N GLU A 93 -14.52 -0.42 1.54
CA GLU A 93 -15.84 -0.44 0.89
C GLU A 93 -15.95 0.64 -0.17
N ASP A 94 -16.03 1.93 0.22
CA ASP A 94 -16.37 3.04 -0.69
C ASP A 94 -15.32 3.24 -1.79
N VAL A 95 -14.03 3.23 -1.41
CA VAL A 95 -12.93 3.45 -2.38
C VAL A 95 -12.82 2.28 -3.35
N ARG A 96 -13.05 1.06 -2.91
CA ARG A 96 -13.04 -0.12 -3.79
C ARG A 96 -14.26 -0.16 -4.71
N GLU A 97 -15.44 0.18 -4.20
CA GLU A 97 -16.64 0.29 -5.04
C GLU A 97 -16.47 1.36 -6.12
N TRP A 98 -15.92 2.51 -5.75
CA TRP A 98 -15.57 3.55 -6.71
C TRP A 98 -14.55 3.06 -7.74
N THR A 99 -13.52 2.34 -7.31
CA THR A 99 -12.52 1.78 -8.22
C THR A 99 -13.15 0.86 -9.25
N ALA A 100 -14.04 -0.03 -8.81
CA ALA A 100 -14.76 -0.95 -9.69
C ALA A 100 -15.69 -0.22 -10.66
N SER A 101 -16.48 0.74 -10.15
CA SER A 101 -17.46 1.48 -10.97
C SER A 101 -16.81 2.46 -11.95
N ARG A 102 -15.76 3.17 -11.51
CA ARG A 102 -15.11 4.24 -12.27
C ARG A 102 -14.15 3.72 -13.34
N PHE A 103 -13.41 2.64 -13.04
CA PHE A 103 -12.37 2.10 -13.92
C PHE A 103 -12.70 0.71 -14.48
N GLY A 104 -13.81 0.11 -14.05
CA GLY A 104 -14.17 -1.25 -14.48
C GLY A 104 -13.21 -2.33 -13.94
N VAL A 105 -12.47 -2.04 -12.86
CA VAL A 105 -11.41 -2.89 -12.34
C VAL A 105 -11.86 -3.60 -11.07
N THR A 106 -12.01 -4.92 -11.17
CA THR A 106 -12.20 -5.82 -10.03
C THR A 106 -11.25 -6.99 -10.21
N LEU A 107 -10.15 -6.98 -9.47
CA LEU A 107 -9.11 -7.98 -9.60
C LEU A 107 -9.10 -8.95 -8.40
N PRO A 108 -8.68 -10.20 -8.60
CA PRO A 108 -8.56 -11.16 -7.51
C PRO A 108 -7.47 -10.74 -6.52
N ARG A 109 -7.55 -11.24 -5.29
CA ARG A 109 -6.63 -10.87 -4.20
C ARG A 109 -5.13 -10.97 -4.57
N HIS A 110 -4.76 -11.97 -5.37
CA HIS A 110 -3.36 -12.16 -5.78
C HIS A 110 -2.86 -11.15 -6.82
N ARG A 111 -3.74 -10.28 -7.33
CA ARG A 111 -3.45 -9.13 -8.19
C ARG A 111 -3.75 -7.80 -7.50
N THR A 112 -4.06 -7.84 -6.20
CA THR A 112 -4.44 -6.69 -5.39
C THR A 112 -3.47 -6.53 -4.23
N ALA A 113 -2.82 -5.37 -4.17
CA ALA A 113 -1.94 -5.00 -3.08
C ALA A 113 -2.50 -3.84 -2.25
N VAL A 114 -2.07 -3.76 -1.00
CA VAL A 114 -2.15 -2.54 -0.19
C VAL A 114 -0.73 -2.05 0.11
N MET A 115 -0.52 -0.73 0.00
CA MET A 115 0.80 -0.12 0.14
C MET A 115 0.78 1.06 1.11
N GLY A 116 1.89 1.26 1.80
CA GLY A 116 2.07 2.46 2.60
C GLY A 116 3.52 2.69 3.03
N VAL A 117 3.78 3.93 3.40
CA VAL A 117 5.08 4.40 3.89
C VAL A 117 4.92 5.06 5.26
N SER A 118 5.87 4.88 6.16
CA SER A 118 5.81 5.47 7.51
C SER A 118 4.55 5.01 8.27
N ALA A 119 3.74 5.92 8.80
CA ALA A 119 2.42 5.58 9.36
C ALA A 119 1.50 4.91 8.33
N GLY A 120 1.59 5.26 7.03
CA GLY A 120 0.89 4.56 5.96
C GLY A 120 1.30 3.09 5.83
N GLY A 121 2.53 2.75 6.22
CA GLY A 121 3.00 1.36 6.35
C GLY A 121 2.25 0.59 7.43
N GLU A 122 1.91 1.24 8.55
CA GLU A 122 1.06 0.64 9.59
C GLU A 122 -0.36 0.37 9.07
N LEU A 123 -0.93 1.34 8.32
CA LEU A 123 -2.22 1.15 7.66
C LEU A 123 -2.19 -0.04 6.70
N ALA A 124 -1.16 -0.14 5.86
CA ALA A 124 -1.02 -1.24 4.90
C ALA A 124 -0.93 -2.61 5.61
N LEU A 125 -0.16 -2.69 6.69
CA LEU A 125 -0.05 -3.91 7.51
C LEU A 125 -1.39 -4.27 8.17
N ALA A 126 -2.07 -3.28 8.75
CA ALA A 126 -3.36 -3.50 9.39
C ALA A 126 -4.44 -3.96 8.39
N LEU A 127 -4.59 -3.25 7.27
CA LEU A 127 -5.58 -3.59 6.24
C LEU A 127 -5.29 -4.96 5.60
N GLY A 128 -4.02 -5.24 5.28
CA GLY A 128 -3.64 -6.52 4.68
C GLY A 128 -3.92 -7.72 5.60
N LEU A 129 -3.67 -7.57 6.91
CA LEU A 129 -3.93 -8.63 7.88
C LEU A 129 -5.41 -8.79 8.23
N ARG A 130 -6.20 -7.72 8.20
CA ARG A 130 -7.63 -7.73 8.53
C ARG A 130 -8.51 -8.11 7.34
N HIS A 131 -8.04 -7.87 6.10
CA HIS A 131 -8.75 -8.16 4.85
C HIS A 131 -7.91 -9.01 3.87
N PRO A 132 -7.42 -10.20 4.30
CA PRO A 132 -6.56 -11.04 3.47
C PRO A 132 -7.30 -11.67 2.28
N ASP A 133 -8.61 -11.63 2.25
CA ASP A 133 -9.47 -12.00 1.12
C ASP A 133 -9.49 -10.93 0.03
N VAL A 134 -9.17 -9.68 0.37
CA VAL A 134 -9.07 -8.54 -0.54
C VAL A 134 -7.64 -8.31 -1.00
N TYR A 135 -6.72 -8.18 -0.03
CA TYR A 135 -5.32 -7.85 -0.27
C TYR A 135 -4.45 -9.09 -0.16
N GLY A 136 -4.04 -9.64 -1.29
CA GLY A 136 -3.11 -10.77 -1.33
C GLY A 136 -1.64 -10.36 -1.17
N VAL A 137 -1.35 -9.05 -1.23
CA VAL A 137 0.01 -8.50 -1.13
C VAL A 137 0.03 -7.25 -0.27
N ILE A 138 1.05 -7.13 0.58
CA ILE A 138 1.37 -5.93 1.36
C ILE A 138 2.72 -5.38 0.89
N PHE A 139 2.76 -4.08 0.57
CA PHE A 139 3.98 -3.30 0.37
C PHE A 139 4.11 -2.29 1.52
N CYS A 140 5.12 -2.43 2.33
CA CYS A 140 5.29 -1.61 3.53
C CYS A 140 6.71 -1.07 3.62
N ALA A 141 6.86 0.24 3.54
CA ALA A 141 8.14 0.90 3.70
C ALA A 141 8.21 1.68 5.01
N SER A 142 9.28 1.43 5.77
CA SER A 142 9.63 2.18 6.99
C SER A 142 8.47 2.33 7.97
N PRO A 143 7.80 1.23 8.41
CA PRO A 143 6.63 1.32 9.30
C PRO A 143 6.98 1.94 10.65
N GLY A 144 6.07 2.74 11.21
CA GLY A 144 6.15 3.19 12.58
C GLY A 144 5.95 2.05 13.61
N ALA A 145 5.82 2.40 14.88
CA ALA A 145 5.66 1.44 15.99
C ALA A 145 4.26 1.47 16.62
N GLY A 146 3.35 2.23 16.06
CA GLY A 146 1.98 2.33 16.56
C GLY A 146 1.18 1.05 16.33
N TYR A 147 1.48 0.31 15.27
CA TYR A 147 0.91 -1.01 15.05
C TYR A 147 2.03 -2.07 15.07
N ARG A 148 1.84 -3.09 15.90
CA ARG A 148 2.80 -4.20 16.06
C ARG A 148 2.18 -5.51 15.59
N PRO A 149 3.02 -6.51 15.24
CA PRO A 149 2.49 -7.83 14.90
C PRO A 149 1.56 -8.35 16.01
N PRO A 150 0.29 -8.67 15.68
CA PRO A 150 -0.60 -9.30 16.66
C PRO A 150 -0.12 -10.72 17.00
N GLU A 151 -0.38 -11.14 18.22
CA GLU A 151 -0.04 -12.49 18.70
C GLU A 151 -1.32 -13.22 19.15
N PRO A 152 -1.75 -14.26 18.42
CA PRO A 152 -1.14 -14.80 17.19
C PRO A 152 -1.44 -13.94 15.95
N LEU A 153 -0.61 -14.11 14.92
CA LEU A 153 -0.92 -13.63 13.57
C LEU A 153 -2.15 -14.36 13.01
N PRO A 154 -2.96 -13.73 12.14
CA PRO A 154 -4.10 -14.39 11.50
C PRO A 154 -3.65 -15.58 10.63
N PRO A 155 -4.52 -16.61 10.45
CA PRO A 155 -4.14 -17.84 9.76
C PRO A 155 -3.93 -17.66 8.25
N SER A 156 -4.49 -16.62 7.64
CA SER A 156 -4.26 -16.28 6.24
C SER A 156 -3.39 -15.04 6.15
N LEU A 157 -2.18 -15.20 5.64
CA LEU A 157 -1.21 -14.11 5.53
C LEU A 157 -1.03 -13.70 4.07
N PRO A 158 -1.08 -12.40 3.75
CA PRO A 158 -0.66 -11.87 2.46
C PRO A 158 0.84 -12.06 2.24
N ARG A 159 1.27 -12.13 0.99
CA ARG A 159 2.67 -11.97 0.64
C ARG A 159 3.11 -10.57 1.01
N THR A 160 4.24 -10.43 1.68
CA THR A 160 4.62 -9.12 2.25
C THR A 160 6.02 -8.71 1.82
N TYR A 161 6.14 -7.50 1.27
CA TYR A 161 7.42 -6.86 0.98
C TYR A 161 7.62 -5.71 1.95
N LEU A 162 8.62 -5.86 2.82
CA LEU A 162 9.04 -4.84 3.78
C LEU A 162 10.31 -4.15 3.29
N LEU A 163 10.40 -2.86 3.54
CA LEU A 163 11.53 -2.01 3.18
C LEU A 163 11.89 -1.08 4.32
N ALA A 164 13.18 -0.86 4.57
CA ALA A 164 13.65 0.20 5.44
C ALA A 164 15.02 0.74 5.00
N GLY A 165 15.29 1.98 5.40
CA GLY A 165 16.57 2.62 5.18
C GLY A 165 17.58 2.28 6.28
N THR A 166 18.87 2.21 5.93
CA THR A 166 19.95 1.92 6.91
C THR A 166 20.25 3.11 7.82
N HIS A 167 19.78 4.32 7.48
CA HIS A 167 19.96 5.53 8.29
C HIS A 167 18.72 5.93 9.10
N GLU A 168 17.75 5.01 9.26
CA GLU A 168 16.54 5.20 10.05
C GLU A 168 16.34 4.05 11.05
N PRO A 169 17.21 3.89 12.07
CA PRO A 169 17.26 2.70 12.92
C PRO A 169 15.92 2.35 13.57
N PHE A 170 15.14 3.34 14.02
CA PHE A 170 13.83 3.11 14.60
C PHE A 170 12.85 2.41 13.64
N PHE A 171 12.78 2.87 12.39
CA PHE A 171 11.89 2.29 11.38
C PHE A 171 12.42 0.96 10.86
N HIS A 172 13.74 0.84 10.74
CA HIS A 172 14.42 -0.39 10.38
C HIS A 172 14.13 -1.51 11.39
N ASP A 173 14.23 -1.22 12.70
CA ASP A 173 13.92 -2.18 13.75
C ASP A 173 12.44 -2.62 13.71
N ASN A 174 11.52 -1.70 13.40
CA ASN A 174 10.12 -2.04 13.26
C ASN A 174 9.86 -2.91 12.03
N ALA A 175 10.44 -2.59 10.88
CA ALA A 175 10.32 -3.43 9.68
C ALA A 175 10.90 -4.83 9.91
N THR A 176 12.06 -4.92 10.57
CA THR A 176 12.70 -6.19 10.94
C THR A 176 11.83 -7.04 11.88
N ARG A 177 11.19 -6.40 12.86
CA ARG A 177 10.25 -7.09 13.78
C ARG A 177 9.07 -7.70 13.00
N TRP A 178 8.48 -6.94 12.07
CA TRP A 178 7.43 -7.45 11.20
C TRP A 178 7.92 -8.60 10.32
N ALA A 179 9.10 -8.46 9.70
CA ALA A 179 9.68 -9.51 8.87
C ALA A 179 9.91 -10.81 9.65
N THR A 180 10.37 -10.71 10.88
CA THR A 180 10.58 -11.85 11.76
C THR A 180 9.26 -12.53 12.08
N ALA A 181 8.24 -11.77 12.53
CA ALA A 181 6.92 -12.32 12.84
C ALA A 181 6.28 -13.05 11.65
N PHE A 182 6.37 -12.48 10.46
CA PHE A 182 5.86 -13.12 9.24
C PHE A 182 6.63 -14.39 8.87
N ARG A 183 7.96 -14.40 8.99
CA ARG A 183 8.79 -15.60 8.72
C ARG A 183 8.48 -16.72 9.69
N ASP A 184 8.36 -16.41 10.97
CA ASP A 184 8.06 -17.38 12.03
C ASP A 184 6.66 -18.00 11.82
N ALA A 185 5.74 -17.25 11.23
CA ALA A 185 4.42 -17.73 10.83
C ALA A 185 4.39 -18.43 9.45
N GLY A 186 5.53 -18.59 8.79
CA GLY A 186 5.65 -19.27 7.49
C GLY A 186 5.14 -18.49 6.28
N ALA A 187 4.99 -17.16 6.39
CA ALA A 187 4.55 -16.30 5.28
C ALA A 187 5.65 -16.08 4.23
N ASP A 188 5.26 -15.82 2.99
CA ASP A 188 6.16 -15.35 1.93
C ASP A 188 6.49 -13.88 2.18
N VAL A 189 7.69 -13.61 2.72
CA VAL A 189 8.12 -12.28 3.12
C VAL A 189 9.51 -11.93 2.62
N VAL A 190 9.64 -10.72 2.08
CA VAL A 190 10.91 -10.06 1.76
C VAL A 190 11.14 -8.92 2.75
N MET A 191 12.37 -8.78 3.25
CA MET A 191 12.86 -7.59 3.95
C MET A 191 14.02 -7.03 3.13
N ALA A 192 13.81 -5.87 2.53
CA ALA A 192 14.80 -5.14 1.76
C ALA A 192 15.37 -3.97 2.57
N GLU A 193 16.66 -3.73 2.40
CA GLU A 193 17.35 -2.60 3.02
C GLU A 193 17.94 -1.72 1.94
N ARG A 194 17.87 -0.40 2.13
CA ARG A 194 18.47 0.58 1.21
C ARG A 194 19.24 1.64 1.99
N ALA A 195 20.31 2.13 1.39
CA ALA A 195 21.02 3.28 1.95
C ALA A 195 20.10 4.51 1.89
N GLY A 196 19.80 5.10 3.03
CA GLY A 196 18.92 6.28 3.11
C GLY A 196 18.25 6.42 4.48
N GLY A 197 17.69 7.61 4.70
CA GLY A 197 16.93 8.00 5.88
C GLY A 197 15.42 8.08 5.60
N HIS A 198 14.65 8.40 6.61
CA HIS A 198 13.19 8.44 6.53
C HIS A 198 12.69 9.51 5.56
N GLY A 199 11.91 9.10 4.55
CA GLY A 199 11.41 10.00 3.51
C GLY A 199 12.30 10.14 2.30
N ASP A 200 13.45 9.46 2.26
CA ASP A 200 14.36 9.51 1.12
C ASP A 200 13.77 8.82 -0.13
N PRO A 201 14.32 9.13 -1.32
CA PRO A 201 13.80 8.66 -2.61
C PRO A 201 13.71 7.13 -2.76
N PHE A 202 14.40 6.35 -1.91
CA PHE A 202 14.38 4.89 -2.00
C PHE A 202 12.96 4.29 -1.87
N TRP A 203 12.04 4.94 -1.16
CA TRP A 203 10.66 4.49 -1.10
C TRP A 203 10.00 4.41 -2.49
N ARG A 204 10.17 5.49 -3.27
CA ARG A 204 9.64 5.57 -4.64
C ARG A 204 10.40 4.63 -5.59
N GLN A 205 11.71 4.57 -5.44
CA GLN A 205 12.58 3.74 -6.27
C GLN A 205 12.36 2.24 -6.08
N GLU A 206 11.84 1.83 -4.92
CA GLU A 206 11.57 0.42 -4.62
C GLU A 206 10.24 -0.07 -5.20
N LEU A 207 9.26 0.79 -5.49
CA LEU A 207 7.96 0.38 -6.00
C LEU A 207 8.03 -0.54 -7.21
N PRO A 208 8.86 -0.29 -8.25
CA PRO A 208 9.02 -1.21 -9.37
C PRO A 208 9.51 -2.61 -8.96
N LEU A 209 10.40 -2.69 -7.98
CA LEU A 209 10.93 -3.96 -7.47
C LEU A 209 9.86 -4.73 -6.68
N MET A 210 9.07 -4.04 -5.87
CA MET A 210 7.91 -4.58 -5.17
C MET A 210 6.90 -5.17 -6.15
N LEU A 211 6.54 -4.43 -7.19
CA LEU A 211 5.61 -4.88 -8.24
C LEU A 211 6.14 -6.07 -9.02
N LYS A 212 7.42 -6.03 -9.39
CA LYS A 212 8.09 -7.15 -10.09
C LYS A 212 8.09 -8.42 -9.24
N TRP A 213 8.38 -8.31 -7.95
CA TRP A 213 8.37 -9.44 -7.02
C TRP A 213 6.96 -10.02 -6.86
N ALA A 214 5.95 -9.16 -6.71
CA ALA A 214 4.59 -9.60 -6.44
C ALA A 214 3.87 -10.10 -7.69
N PHE A 215 4.03 -9.42 -8.81
CA PHE A 215 3.17 -9.54 -9.99
C PHE A 215 3.93 -9.83 -11.29
N GLY A 216 5.27 -9.79 -11.28
CA GLY A 216 6.09 -10.10 -12.44
C GLY A 216 5.82 -11.50 -12.97
N ARG A 217 5.94 -11.69 -14.29
CA ARG A 217 5.81 -13.01 -14.90
C ARG A 217 6.86 -13.93 -14.30
N ARG A 218 6.43 -15.03 -13.69
CA ARG A 218 7.36 -16.11 -13.34
C ARG A 218 7.85 -16.73 -14.64
N THR A 219 9.11 -16.55 -14.96
CA THR A 219 9.76 -17.38 -15.98
C THR A 219 9.74 -18.81 -15.45
N THR A 220 8.84 -19.63 -15.98
CA THR A 220 8.92 -21.09 -15.82
C THR A 220 10.18 -21.54 -16.56
N THR A 221 11.25 -21.78 -15.82
CA THR A 221 12.40 -22.59 -16.25
C THR A 221 12.03 -24.05 -16.18
#